data_d6fd779de21a1011c95c884b1284871d
#
_entry.id   d6fd779de21a1011c95c884b1284871d
#
_cell.length_a   1.000
_cell.length_b   1.000
_cell.length_c   1.000
_cell.angle_alpha   90.00
_cell.angle_beta   90.00
_cell.angle_gamma   90.00
#
_symmetry.space_group_name_H-M   'P 1'
#
loop_
_entity.id
_entity.type
_entity.pdbx_description
1 polymer ?
#
loop_
_entity_poly.entity_id
_entity_poly.type
_entity_poly.pdbx_seq_one_letter_code
_entity_poly.pdbx_strand_id
1 'polypeptide(L)'
;MSKHTIVVCDHIHDAGLQILQSTEDVNYVYAADVNKTELLDIIKDAHVAITRSSTDVDEKFLNAATNLKAIIRAGVGYDNVDIEGCSKRGIIAMNVPTANTIAAVELTMTHMLSCMRKFPYAHNQLKIDRVWKREDWYGNELYGKKLGVIGFGNIGHRVALRAKSFEMDVIAYDPYIPSTKATDLGIKYTTNFDDI
;
A
#
# COMPACT_ATOMS: atom_id res chain seq x y z
N MET A 1 19.70 -18.72 26.28
CA MET A 1 19.77 -18.67 24.80
C MET A 1 20.00 -17.23 24.40
N SER A 2 20.81 -16.96 23.39
CA SER A 2 21.00 -15.59 22.90
C SER A 2 19.69 -15.13 22.27
N LYS A 3 19.14 -13.99 22.72
CA LYS A 3 17.92 -13.40 22.14
C LYS A 3 18.21 -12.94 20.72
N HIS A 4 17.23 -13.10 19.82
CA HIS A 4 17.32 -12.54 18.48
C HIS A 4 17.01 -11.04 18.53
N THR A 5 17.82 -10.23 17.83
CA THR A 5 17.62 -8.78 17.77
C THR A 5 16.77 -8.43 16.54
N ILE A 6 15.67 -7.75 16.77
CA ILE A 6 14.79 -7.19 15.73
C ILE A 6 14.93 -5.68 15.74
N VAL A 7 15.28 -5.06 14.61
CA VAL A 7 15.33 -3.61 14.46
C VAL A 7 14.09 -3.14 13.70
N VAL A 8 13.33 -2.25 14.32
CA VAL A 8 12.16 -1.59 13.70
C VAL A 8 12.64 -0.27 13.11
N CYS A 9 12.87 -0.25 11.80
CA CYS A 9 13.51 0.86 11.08
C CYS A 9 12.54 2.00 10.73
N ASP A 10 11.25 1.71 10.65
CA ASP A 10 10.21 2.69 10.30
C ASP A 10 9.05 2.62 11.28
N HIS A 11 8.27 3.68 11.36
CA HIS A 11 7.07 3.70 12.19
C HIS A 11 6.09 2.59 11.81
N ILE A 12 5.73 1.75 12.77
CA ILE A 12 4.68 0.75 12.68
C ILE A 12 3.61 1.02 13.74
N HIS A 13 2.43 0.40 13.56
CA HIS A 13 1.34 0.54 14.51
C HIS A 13 1.70 -0.04 15.89
N ASP A 14 1.27 0.60 16.96
CA ASP A 14 1.55 0.22 18.36
C ASP A 14 1.22 -1.25 18.68
N ALA A 15 0.17 -1.81 18.09
CA ALA A 15 -0.16 -3.23 18.24
C ALA A 15 0.99 -4.16 17.79
N GLY A 16 1.74 -3.77 16.75
CA GLY A 16 2.94 -4.50 16.31
C GLY A 16 4.08 -4.39 17.32
N LEU A 17 4.28 -3.20 17.87
CA LEU A 17 5.29 -2.99 18.91
C LEU A 17 4.97 -3.78 20.20
N GLN A 18 3.70 -3.83 20.60
CA GLN A 18 3.25 -4.61 21.76
C GLN A 18 3.53 -6.11 21.59
N ILE A 19 3.38 -6.65 20.40
CA ILE A 19 3.72 -8.06 20.11
C ILE A 19 5.23 -8.29 20.33
N LEU A 20 6.07 -7.40 19.81
CA LEU A 20 7.52 -7.50 19.99
C LEU A 20 7.91 -7.40 21.48
N GLN A 21 7.28 -6.48 22.22
CA GLN A 21 7.51 -6.26 23.66
C GLN A 21 7.14 -7.49 24.51
N SER A 22 6.08 -8.19 24.13
CA SER A 22 5.57 -9.36 24.86
C SER A 22 6.25 -10.67 24.50
N THR A 23 7.17 -10.69 23.53
CA THR A 23 7.87 -11.90 23.07
C THR A 23 9.18 -12.08 23.85
N GLU A 24 9.27 -13.16 24.65
CA GLU A 24 10.37 -13.39 25.61
C GLU A 24 11.74 -13.58 24.96
N ASP A 25 11.82 -14.25 23.82
CA ASP A 25 13.09 -14.59 23.14
C ASP A 25 13.56 -13.52 22.15
N VAL A 26 12.92 -12.35 22.15
CA VAL A 26 13.21 -11.23 21.24
C VAL A 26 13.77 -10.04 22.04
N ASN A 27 14.85 -9.47 21.51
CA ASN A 27 15.27 -8.12 21.85
C ASN A 27 14.93 -7.21 20.67
N TYR A 28 14.07 -6.21 20.87
CA TYR A 28 13.77 -5.28 19.80
C TYR A 28 14.35 -3.90 20.05
N VAL A 29 14.79 -3.26 18.97
CA VAL A 29 15.33 -1.91 18.96
C VAL A 29 14.43 -1.07 18.06
N TYR A 30 13.84 0.00 18.61
CA TYR A 30 13.04 0.93 17.82
C TYR A 30 13.95 2.03 17.26
N ALA A 31 14.09 2.10 15.96
CA ALA A 31 15.01 3.00 15.25
C ALA A 31 14.29 3.86 14.18
N ALA A 32 12.97 4.04 14.31
CA ALA A 32 12.19 4.79 13.32
C ALA A 32 12.45 6.29 13.31
N ASP A 33 13.01 6.83 14.41
CA ASP A 33 13.26 8.26 14.59
C ASP A 33 14.72 8.66 14.39
N VAL A 34 15.60 7.68 14.12
CA VAL A 34 17.04 7.96 13.92
C VAL A 34 17.34 8.37 12.47
N ASN A 35 18.46 9.06 12.28
CA ASN A 35 18.91 9.38 10.94
C ASN A 35 19.52 8.15 10.22
N LYS A 36 19.67 8.25 8.87
CA LYS A 36 20.18 7.15 8.05
C LYS A 36 21.56 6.62 8.48
N THR A 37 22.44 7.47 9.01
CA THR A 37 23.79 7.06 9.45
C THR A 37 23.71 6.25 10.73
N GLU A 38 22.96 6.72 11.71
CA GLU A 38 22.71 5.98 12.97
C GLU A 38 22.01 4.65 12.73
N LEU A 39 21.04 4.60 11.78
CA LEU A 39 20.38 3.35 11.42
C LEU A 39 21.38 2.32 10.91
N LEU A 40 22.37 2.72 10.08
CA LEU A 40 23.38 1.81 9.58
C LEU A 40 24.30 1.28 10.70
N ASP A 41 24.48 2.01 11.78
CA ASP A 41 25.21 1.51 12.94
C ASP A 41 24.37 0.53 13.77
N ILE A 42 23.09 0.83 13.97
CA ILE A 42 22.16 -0.03 14.73
C ILE A 42 21.91 -1.36 14.03
N ILE A 43 21.80 -1.34 12.69
CA ILE A 43 21.43 -2.53 11.92
C ILE A 43 22.52 -3.62 11.90
N LYS A 44 23.76 -3.30 12.25
CA LYS A 44 24.89 -4.25 12.28
C LYS A 44 24.60 -5.49 13.13
N ASP A 45 23.90 -5.30 14.24
CA ASP A 45 23.60 -6.37 15.19
C ASP A 45 22.21 -6.98 15.00
N ALA A 46 21.47 -6.53 13.97
CA ALA A 46 20.12 -7.01 13.69
C ALA A 46 20.14 -8.41 13.07
N HIS A 47 19.26 -9.28 13.57
CA HIS A 47 18.92 -10.55 12.94
C HIS A 47 17.70 -10.39 12.01
N VAL A 48 16.79 -9.46 12.36
CA VAL A 48 15.61 -9.15 11.57
C VAL A 48 15.45 -7.63 11.49
N ALA A 49 15.12 -7.12 10.30
CA ALA A 49 14.74 -5.72 10.09
C ALA A 49 13.26 -5.64 9.73
N ILE A 50 12.51 -4.77 10.40
CA ILE A 50 11.14 -4.41 10.01
C ILE A 50 11.20 -3.01 9.40
N THR A 51 10.87 -2.92 8.10
CA THR A 51 10.92 -1.68 7.32
C THR A 51 9.55 -1.33 6.75
N ARG A 52 9.41 -0.10 6.25
CA ARG A 52 8.28 0.34 5.41
C ARG A 52 8.82 1.07 4.18
N SER A 53 8.19 2.20 3.81
CA SER A 53 8.55 2.98 2.62
C SER A 53 9.65 4.02 2.86
N SER A 54 10.00 4.32 4.11
CA SER A 54 10.97 5.37 4.41
C SER A 54 12.40 4.86 4.47
N THR A 55 12.59 3.55 4.69
CA THR A 55 13.90 2.89 4.71
C THR A 55 14.15 2.17 3.40
N ASP A 56 15.19 2.58 2.67
CA ASP A 56 15.68 1.87 1.50
C ASP A 56 16.60 0.72 1.97
N VAL A 57 16.25 -0.50 1.58
CA VAL A 57 17.09 -1.68 1.77
C VAL A 57 17.93 -1.87 0.51
N ASP A 58 18.89 -1.00 0.35
CA ASP A 58 19.86 -0.97 -0.74
C ASP A 58 21.14 -1.75 -0.39
N GLU A 59 22.09 -1.75 -1.31
CA GLU A 59 23.39 -2.39 -1.11
C GLU A 59 24.13 -1.87 0.13
N LYS A 60 24.02 -0.56 0.42
CA LYS A 60 24.69 0.05 1.58
C LYS A 60 24.08 -0.46 2.88
N PHE A 61 22.74 -0.56 2.95
CA PHE A 61 22.04 -1.14 4.08
C PHE A 61 22.43 -2.60 4.28
N LEU A 62 22.40 -3.41 3.21
CA LEU A 62 22.73 -4.83 3.25
C LEU A 62 24.18 -5.09 3.63
N ASN A 63 25.11 -4.23 3.22
CA ASN A 63 26.52 -4.32 3.60
C ASN A 63 26.75 -3.99 5.08
N ALA A 64 25.96 -3.09 5.66
CA ALA A 64 26.02 -2.77 7.09
C ALA A 64 25.40 -3.89 7.95
N ALA A 65 24.35 -4.53 7.48
CA ALA A 65 23.54 -5.51 8.22
C ALA A 65 24.14 -6.93 8.20
N THR A 66 25.32 -7.11 8.74
CA THR A 66 26.15 -8.34 8.61
C THR A 66 25.53 -9.57 9.25
N ASN A 67 24.65 -9.43 10.24
CA ASN A 67 24.01 -10.52 10.97
C ASN A 67 22.60 -10.82 10.49
N LEU A 68 22.11 -10.06 9.49
CA LEU A 68 20.71 -10.07 9.06
C LEU A 68 20.31 -11.43 8.43
N LYS A 69 19.18 -11.96 8.85
CA LYS A 69 18.58 -13.21 8.36
C LYS A 69 17.27 -12.97 7.62
N ALA A 70 16.52 -11.93 8.02
CA ALA A 70 15.26 -11.62 7.39
C ALA A 70 14.97 -10.12 7.37
N ILE A 71 14.27 -9.68 6.34
CA ILE A 71 13.67 -8.35 6.21
C ILE A 71 12.18 -8.53 6.05
N ILE A 72 11.41 -7.78 6.83
CA ILE A 72 9.94 -7.74 6.76
C ILE A 72 9.54 -6.32 6.36
N ARG A 73 9.14 -6.15 5.11
CA ARG A 73 8.53 -4.90 4.67
C ARG A 73 7.07 -4.88 5.10
N ALA A 74 6.75 -4.07 6.12
CA ALA A 74 5.40 -3.93 6.66
C ALA A 74 4.50 -3.12 5.70
N GLY A 75 4.19 -3.71 4.54
CA GLY A 75 3.36 -3.14 3.47
C GLY A 75 3.39 -4.00 2.20
N VAL A 76 2.62 -3.60 1.20
CA VAL A 76 2.41 -4.38 -0.04
C VAL A 76 3.58 -4.24 -1.02
N GLY A 77 3.97 -3.01 -1.34
CA GLY A 77 5.09 -2.75 -2.26
C GLY A 77 6.42 -3.18 -1.64
N TYR A 78 7.41 -3.43 -2.46
CA TYR A 78 8.77 -3.78 -2.05
C TYR A 78 9.83 -3.21 -3.02
N ASP A 79 9.48 -2.16 -3.73
CA ASP A 79 10.31 -1.41 -4.67
C ASP A 79 11.55 -0.77 -4.01
N ASN A 80 11.48 -0.52 -2.71
CA ASN A 80 12.58 -0.03 -1.89
C ASN A 80 13.42 -1.15 -1.22
N VAL A 81 13.27 -2.41 -1.67
CA VAL A 81 14.05 -3.56 -1.16
C VAL A 81 14.80 -4.22 -2.30
N ASP A 82 16.13 -4.26 -2.21
CA ASP A 82 16.99 -4.99 -3.15
C ASP A 82 16.85 -6.51 -2.94
N ILE A 83 15.86 -7.10 -3.61
CA ILE A 83 15.56 -8.53 -3.52
C ILE A 83 16.72 -9.39 -4.01
N GLU A 84 17.42 -8.96 -5.05
CA GLU A 84 18.58 -9.69 -5.58
C GLU A 84 19.74 -9.66 -4.59
N GLY A 85 20.00 -8.49 -4.01
CA GLY A 85 21.01 -8.32 -2.96
C GLY A 85 20.70 -9.14 -1.71
N CYS A 86 19.44 -9.22 -1.30
CA CYS A 86 18.98 -10.10 -0.22
C CYS A 86 19.24 -11.58 -0.56
N SER A 87 18.84 -12.01 -1.75
CA SER A 87 18.98 -13.40 -2.19
C SER A 87 20.44 -13.84 -2.24
N LYS A 88 21.33 -13.00 -2.77
CA LYS A 88 22.78 -13.27 -2.82
C LYS A 88 23.40 -13.46 -1.43
N ARG A 89 22.81 -12.85 -0.39
CA ARG A 89 23.29 -12.92 0.99
C ARG A 89 22.55 -13.97 1.84
N GLY A 90 21.59 -14.69 1.24
CA GLY A 90 20.75 -15.67 1.95
C GLY A 90 19.79 -15.01 2.95
N ILE A 91 19.40 -13.75 2.73
CA ILE A 91 18.45 -13.01 3.57
C ILE A 91 17.05 -13.21 3.02
N ILE A 92 16.12 -13.61 3.89
CA ILE A 92 14.71 -13.78 3.53
C ILE A 92 14.05 -12.42 3.45
N ALA A 93 13.48 -12.05 2.29
CA ALA A 93 12.67 -10.85 2.14
C ALA A 93 11.19 -11.21 2.15
N MET A 94 10.42 -10.56 3.02
CA MET A 94 8.97 -10.76 3.21
C MET A 94 8.23 -9.43 3.09
N ASN A 95 6.99 -9.49 2.61
CA ASN A 95 6.07 -8.35 2.58
C ASN A 95 4.68 -8.75 3.10
N VAL A 96 3.75 -7.78 3.14
CA VAL A 96 2.37 -8.01 3.56
C VAL A 96 1.43 -7.69 2.37
N PRO A 97 1.16 -8.67 1.49
CA PRO A 97 0.62 -8.39 0.16
C PRO A 97 -0.87 -7.99 0.12
N THR A 98 -1.63 -8.17 1.19
CA THR A 98 -3.09 -7.99 1.15
C THR A 98 -3.68 -7.11 2.26
N ALA A 99 -2.93 -6.78 3.29
CA ALA A 99 -3.48 -6.15 4.51
C ALA A 99 -4.18 -4.80 4.26
N ASN A 100 -3.70 -3.98 3.32
CA ASN A 100 -4.28 -2.68 3.00
C ASN A 100 -5.16 -2.69 1.73
N THR A 101 -5.41 -3.85 1.12
CA THR A 101 -6.13 -3.93 -0.16
C THR A 101 -7.50 -3.27 -0.07
N ILE A 102 -8.29 -3.58 0.95
CA ILE A 102 -9.63 -3.01 1.11
C ILE A 102 -9.56 -1.50 1.38
N ALA A 103 -8.65 -1.06 2.24
CA ALA A 103 -8.46 0.36 2.52
C ALA A 103 -8.12 1.17 1.25
N ALA A 104 -7.25 0.63 0.38
CA ALA A 104 -6.93 1.25 -0.90
C ALA A 104 -8.16 1.31 -1.85
N VAL A 105 -8.96 0.25 -1.88
CA VAL A 105 -10.20 0.22 -2.67
C VAL A 105 -11.20 1.26 -2.18
N GLU A 106 -11.42 1.34 -0.88
CA GLU A 106 -12.36 2.31 -0.28
C GLU A 106 -11.90 3.75 -0.49
N LEU A 107 -10.59 4.00 -0.35
CA LEU A 107 -10.02 5.33 -0.63
C LEU A 107 -10.18 5.71 -2.11
N THR A 108 -10.01 4.76 -3.03
CA THR A 108 -10.25 4.97 -4.47
C THR A 108 -11.69 5.38 -4.74
N MET A 109 -12.66 4.68 -4.16
CA MET A 109 -14.09 5.05 -4.28
C MET A 109 -14.39 6.41 -3.63
N THR A 110 -13.78 6.68 -2.48
CA THR A 110 -13.90 7.98 -1.79
C THR A 110 -13.40 9.13 -2.67
N HIS A 111 -12.24 8.98 -3.30
CA HIS A 111 -11.71 10.00 -4.21
C HIS A 111 -12.60 10.17 -5.44
N MET A 112 -13.05 9.09 -6.05
CA MET A 112 -13.94 9.13 -7.20
C MET A 112 -15.22 9.91 -6.88
N LEU A 113 -15.90 9.57 -5.80
CA LEU A 113 -17.10 10.26 -5.34
C LEU A 113 -16.83 11.72 -4.97
N SER A 114 -15.73 11.99 -4.29
CA SER A 114 -15.34 13.35 -3.89
C SER A 114 -15.09 14.25 -5.09
N CYS A 115 -14.40 13.72 -6.12
CA CYS A 115 -14.17 14.44 -7.37
C CYS A 115 -15.47 14.73 -8.11
N MET A 116 -16.31 13.70 -8.30
CA MET A 116 -17.56 13.80 -9.07
C MET A 116 -18.57 14.72 -8.38
N ARG A 117 -18.63 14.71 -7.05
CA ARG A 117 -19.59 15.51 -6.26
C ARG A 117 -18.99 16.81 -5.75
N LYS A 118 -17.72 17.13 -6.06
CA LYS A 118 -17.00 18.33 -5.57
C LYS A 118 -17.04 18.47 -4.04
N PHE A 119 -17.15 17.34 -3.32
CA PHE A 119 -17.45 17.32 -1.89
C PHE A 119 -16.45 18.13 -1.04
N PRO A 120 -15.12 18.07 -1.23
CA PRO A 120 -14.17 18.82 -0.41
C PRO A 120 -14.38 20.33 -0.49
N TYR A 121 -14.69 20.84 -1.67
CA TYR A 121 -14.93 22.29 -1.89
C TYR A 121 -16.23 22.73 -1.23
N ALA A 122 -17.32 21.99 -1.44
CA ALA A 122 -18.62 22.30 -0.83
C ALA A 122 -18.53 22.24 0.70
N HIS A 123 -17.82 21.24 1.24
CA HIS A 123 -17.57 21.12 2.67
C HIS A 123 -16.80 22.33 3.23
N ASN A 124 -15.73 22.75 2.57
CA ASN A 124 -14.92 23.89 3.02
C ASN A 124 -15.70 25.18 2.95
N GLN A 125 -16.44 25.43 1.88
CA GLN A 125 -17.29 26.62 1.74
C GLN A 125 -18.29 26.72 2.89
N LEU A 126 -18.97 25.62 3.22
CA LEU A 126 -19.93 25.62 4.32
C LEU A 126 -19.25 25.72 5.69
N LYS A 127 -18.19 24.95 5.92
CA LYS A 127 -17.56 24.83 7.24
C LYS A 127 -16.65 26.01 7.58
N ILE A 128 -15.88 26.50 6.62
CA ILE A 128 -14.86 27.53 6.81
C ILE A 128 -15.47 28.90 6.50
N ASP A 129 -16.00 29.06 5.30
CA ASP A 129 -16.49 30.36 4.80
C ASP A 129 -17.87 30.70 5.35
N ARG A 130 -18.59 29.71 5.95
CA ARG A 130 -19.97 29.87 6.45
C ARG A 130 -20.97 30.31 5.38
N VAL A 131 -20.71 29.97 4.13
CA VAL A 131 -21.53 30.32 2.97
C VAL A 131 -22.22 29.05 2.44
N TRP A 132 -23.53 29.19 2.20
CA TRP A 132 -24.34 28.17 1.55
C TRP A 132 -24.73 28.65 0.14
N LYS A 133 -24.04 28.14 -0.88
CA LYS A 133 -24.33 28.36 -2.30
C LYS A 133 -24.34 27.04 -3.03
N ARG A 134 -25.49 26.38 -3.05
CA ARG A 134 -25.64 25.05 -3.65
C ARG A 134 -25.27 25.02 -5.15
N GLU A 135 -25.55 26.11 -5.85
CA GLU A 135 -25.35 26.27 -7.28
C GLU A 135 -23.86 26.21 -7.70
N ASP A 136 -22.95 26.62 -6.83
CA ASP A 136 -21.50 26.62 -7.09
C ASP A 136 -20.93 25.17 -7.16
N TRP A 137 -21.64 24.21 -6.54
CA TRP A 137 -21.12 22.86 -6.31
C TRP A 137 -21.94 21.75 -6.98
N TYR A 138 -22.65 22.07 -8.06
CA TYR A 138 -23.24 21.03 -8.89
C TYR A 138 -22.14 20.10 -9.42
N GLY A 139 -22.28 18.81 -9.13
CA GLY A 139 -21.40 17.76 -9.57
C GLY A 139 -22.12 16.82 -10.54
N ASN A 140 -21.46 15.69 -10.80
CA ASN A 140 -21.98 14.62 -11.62
C ASN A 140 -22.25 13.37 -10.78
N GLU A 141 -23.15 12.53 -11.23
CA GLU A 141 -23.38 11.19 -10.67
C GLU A 141 -22.41 10.19 -11.31
N LEU A 142 -22.14 9.08 -10.62
CA LEU A 142 -21.42 7.95 -11.20
C LEU A 142 -22.32 7.10 -12.09
N TYR A 143 -23.62 7.11 -11.82
CA TYR A 143 -24.64 6.38 -12.56
C TYR A 143 -24.47 6.56 -14.08
N GLY A 144 -24.45 5.44 -14.82
CA GLY A 144 -24.32 5.42 -16.27
C GLY A 144 -22.98 5.92 -16.84
N LYS A 145 -22.02 6.30 -16.00
CA LYS A 145 -20.68 6.71 -16.47
C LYS A 145 -19.82 5.49 -16.81
N LYS A 146 -18.91 5.68 -17.76
CA LYS A 146 -17.90 4.68 -18.08
C LYS A 146 -16.74 4.78 -17.13
N LEU A 147 -16.21 3.63 -16.71
CA LEU A 147 -14.99 3.50 -15.91
C LEU A 147 -14.04 2.52 -16.58
N GLY A 148 -12.87 3.01 -17.00
CA GLY A 148 -11.74 2.17 -17.38
C GLY A 148 -10.93 1.78 -16.14
N VAL A 149 -10.63 0.49 -15.99
CA VAL A 149 -9.80 -0.04 -14.92
C VAL A 149 -8.54 -0.63 -15.54
N ILE A 150 -7.43 0.08 -15.40
CA ILE A 150 -6.10 -0.35 -15.85
C ILE A 150 -5.43 -1.10 -14.70
N GLY A 151 -5.21 -2.41 -14.88
CA GLY A 151 -4.76 -3.32 -13.84
C GLY A 151 -5.93 -3.97 -13.10
N PHE A 152 -6.13 -5.28 -13.31
CA PHE A 152 -7.24 -6.05 -12.71
C PHE A 152 -6.76 -7.02 -11.63
N GLY A 153 -5.73 -6.58 -10.87
CA GLY A 153 -5.17 -7.29 -9.72
C GLY A 153 -6.05 -7.23 -8.47
N ASN A 154 -5.41 -7.34 -7.30
CA ASN A 154 -6.12 -7.40 -5.99
C ASN A 154 -6.96 -6.16 -5.68
N ILE A 155 -6.57 -4.99 -6.15
CA ILE A 155 -7.30 -3.73 -5.95
C ILE A 155 -8.28 -3.50 -7.09
N GLY A 156 -7.80 -3.54 -8.36
CA GLY A 156 -8.60 -3.14 -9.51
C GLY A 156 -9.91 -3.91 -9.68
N HIS A 157 -9.90 -5.25 -9.51
CA HIS A 157 -11.15 -6.02 -9.61
C HIS A 157 -12.17 -5.65 -8.51
N ARG A 158 -11.70 -5.30 -7.31
CA ARG A 158 -12.59 -4.88 -6.21
C ARG A 158 -13.15 -3.48 -6.40
N VAL A 159 -12.37 -2.57 -7.00
CA VAL A 159 -12.86 -1.25 -7.43
C VAL A 159 -13.90 -1.42 -8.52
N ALA A 160 -13.63 -2.26 -9.54
CA ALA A 160 -14.56 -2.54 -10.63
C ALA A 160 -15.92 -3.06 -10.12
N LEU A 161 -15.92 -4.01 -9.17
CA LEU A 161 -17.15 -4.53 -8.58
C LEU A 161 -17.96 -3.46 -7.84
N ARG A 162 -17.30 -2.57 -7.11
CA ARG A 162 -17.98 -1.46 -6.42
C ARG A 162 -18.51 -0.43 -7.40
N ALA A 163 -17.74 -0.10 -8.42
CA ALA A 163 -18.21 0.79 -9.48
C ALA A 163 -19.41 0.22 -10.23
N LYS A 164 -19.44 -1.08 -10.48
CA LYS A 164 -20.62 -1.77 -11.04
C LYS A 164 -21.84 -1.63 -10.13
N SER A 165 -21.66 -1.67 -8.80
CA SER A 165 -22.76 -1.44 -7.83
C SER A 165 -23.25 0.02 -7.83
N PHE A 166 -22.45 0.97 -8.32
CA PHE A 166 -22.87 2.34 -8.63
C PHE A 166 -23.48 2.47 -10.05
N GLU A 167 -23.78 1.35 -10.69
CA GLU A 167 -24.40 1.27 -12.03
C GLU A 167 -23.55 1.96 -13.11
N MET A 168 -22.21 1.91 -12.94
CA MET A 168 -21.28 2.33 -13.98
C MET A 168 -21.10 1.26 -15.05
N ASP A 169 -20.80 1.68 -16.28
CA ASP A 169 -20.31 0.79 -17.33
C ASP A 169 -18.81 0.59 -17.19
N VAL A 170 -18.40 -0.58 -16.68
CA VAL A 170 -17.00 -0.85 -16.31
C VAL A 170 -16.33 -1.72 -17.37
N ILE A 171 -15.16 -1.28 -17.85
CA ILE A 171 -14.26 -2.05 -18.73
C ILE A 171 -12.89 -2.18 -18.07
N ALA A 172 -12.30 -3.38 -18.11
CA ALA A 172 -11.00 -3.67 -17.53
C ALA A 172 -9.96 -3.99 -18.61
N TYR A 173 -8.73 -3.56 -18.37
CA TYR A 173 -7.54 -3.94 -19.11
C TYR A 173 -6.46 -4.41 -18.15
N ASP A 174 -5.85 -5.57 -18.43
CA ASP A 174 -4.67 -6.06 -17.70
C ASP A 174 -3.89 -7.02 -18.61
N PRO A 175 -2.61 -6.73 -18.97
CA PRO A 175 -1.84 -7.58 -19.87
C PRO A 175 -1.39 -8.91 -19.23
N TYR A 176 -1.52 -9.07 -17.93
CA TYR A 176 -0.98 -10.23 -17.19
C TYR A 176 -2.06 -11.17 -16.63
N ILE A 177 -3.30 -10.74 -16.60
CA ILE A 177 -4.41 -11.48 -15.98
C ILE A 177 -5.33 -12.05 -17.07
N PRO A 178 -5.76 -13.33 -16.97
CA PRO A 178 -6.71 -13.92 -17.91
C PRO A 178 -8.02 -13.12 -17.94
N SER A 179 -8.56 -12.93 -19.14
CA SER A 179 -9.84 -12.23 -19.36
C SER A 179 -11.00 -12.84 -18.59
N THR A 180 -10.97 -14.16 -18.36
CA THR A 180 -11.98 -14.90 -17.59
C THR A 180 -12.17 -14.32 -16.20
N LYS A 181 -11.12 -13.82 -15.56
CA LYS A 181 -11.23 -13.19 -14.23
C LYS A 181 -12.16 -11.96 -14.21
N ALA A 182 -12.21 -11.20 -15.30
CA ALA A 182 -13.11 -10.06 -15.42
C ALA A 182 -14.52 -10.51 -15.85
N THR A 183 -14.61 -11.38 -16.87
CA THR A 183 -15.89 -11.83 -17.42
C THR A 183 -16.71 -12.65 -16.43
N ASP A 184 -16.08 -13.47 -15.59
CA ASP A 184 -16.74 -14.23 -14.51
C ASP A 184 -17.40 -13.30 -13.46
N LEU A 185 -16.86 -12.08 -13.31
CA LEU A 185 -17.43 -11.03 -12.46
C LEU A 185 -18.43 -10.14 -13.19
N GLY A 186 -18.69 -10.44 -14.48
CA GLY A 186 -19.58 -9.65 -15.33
C GLY A 186 -19.02 -8.24 -15.61
N ILE A 187 -17.70 -8.11 -15.69
CA ILE A 187 -16.97 -6.90 -16.08
C ILE A 187 -16.53 -7.07 -17.54
N LYS A 188 -16.73 -6.06 -18.37
CA LYS A 188 -16.18 -6.05 -19.73
C LYS A 188 -14.65 -6.07 -19.67
N TYR A 189 -14.03 -6.75 -20.63
CA TYR A 189 -12.57 -6.84 -20.71
C TYR A 189 -12.08 -6.50 -22.11
N THR A 190 -10.96 -5.82 -22.20
CA THR A 190 -10.26 -5.58 -23.47
C THR A 190 -8.78 -5.95 -23.37
N THR A 191 -8.20 -6.35 -24.50
CA THR A 191 -6.76 -6.54 -24.68
C THR A 191 -6.09 -5.33 -25.33
N ASN A 192 -6.88 -4.37 -25.80
CA ASN A 192 -6.40 -3.13 -26.41
C ASN A 192 -6.49 -1.99 -25.42
N PHE A 193 -5.37 -1.37 -25.11
CA PHE A 193 -5.30 -0.23 -24.18
C PHE A 193 -6.13 0.97 -24.67
N ASP A 194 -6.23 1.16 -25.99
CA ASP A 194 -6.95 2.30 -26.56
C ASP A 194 -8.49 2.22 -26.40
N ASP A 195 -9.00 1.10 -25.91
CA ASP A 195 -10.43 0.93 -25.63
C ASP A 195 -10.83 1.47 -24.25
N ILE A 196 -9.85 1.82 -23.39
CA ILE A 196 -10.03 2.36 -22.04
C ILE A 196 -10.16 3.88 -22.08
#